data_cafe318120cd75d43428450d17edd509
#
_entry.id   cafe318120cd75d43428450d17edd509
#
_cell.length_a   1.000
_cell.length_b   1.000
_cell.length_c   1.000
_cell.angle_alpha   90.00
_cell.angle_beta   90.00
_cell.angle_gamma   90.00
#
_symmetry.space_group_name_H-M   'P 1'
#
loop_
_entity.id
_entity.type
_entity.pdbx_description
1 polymer ?
#
loop_
_entity_poly.entity_id
_entity_poly.type
_entity_poly.pdbx_seq_one_letter_code
_entity_poly.pdbx_strand_id
1 'polypeptide(L)'
;IMVVQHNLTAMNSNRMLGLTTASQAKSTEKLSSGYKINRAADDAAGLSISEKMRKQIRGLTQASLNAQDGISAVQTAEGALTEVHDMLQRMNELAVKAGNGTMSADDRNYVQNEIDQLVNEIDRVSETTKFNETYLLKGDAASNGNKKTFAANDVLGTVDGVTVAAKGNTAAKLTDGAEIKIGTVDVVSSDDTNFKITDKTNAQNVVKITSDGTNATVTLKNGKEVTNTITEIANSYGIEVQNNATGSATISKQLKVESTNANVTGTYTGNLNDLDADADVNVKLAIGASGSTALSSSEKALILSFQVGADTTAENKIEVSLESMSAKGIGVNGLQVNGTDSSNADAAVKTIATAIQKVSTQRSALGAVQNRLEHTINNLDNVVENTTSAESQIRDTNMATEMVKYSNNNILAQAGQAMLAQSNQA
;
A
#
# COMPACT_ATOMS: atom_id res chain seq x y z
N ILE A 1 -84.82 -35.85 -18.92
CA ILE A 1 -85.32 -34.84 -17.97
C ILE A 1 -84.51 -33.57 -18.23
N MET A 2 -85.12 -32.58 -18.89
CA MET A 2 -84.56 -31.25 -19.04
C MET A 2 -84.60 -30.57 -17.68
N VAL A 3 -83.48 -30.40 -17.03
CA VAL A 3 -83.37 -29.66 -15.77
C VAL A 3 -82.87 -28.22 -16.10
N VAL A 4 -83.83 -27.31 -16.25
CA VAL A 4 -83.66 -25.95 -16.73
C VAL A 4 -82.92 -25.01 -15.69
N GLN A 5 -83.08 -25.32 -14.40
CA GLN A 5 -82.53 -24.48 -13.33
C GLN A 5 -81.11 -24.92 -12.78
N HIS A 6 -80.75 -26.20 -12.93
CA HIS A 6 -79.51 -26.73 -12.39
C HIS A 6 -78.92 -27.79 -13.33
N ASN A 7 -78.32 -27.34 -14.45
CA ASN A 7 -77.58 -28.25 -15.35
C ASN A 7 -76.20 -28.58 -14.80
N LEU A 8 -76.11 -29.63 -13.94
CA LEU A 8 -74.85 -30.08 -13.28
C LEU A 8 -73.82 -30.53 -14.31
N THR A 9 -74.24 -31.04 -15.50
CA THR A 9 -73.29 -31.46 -16.56
C THR A 9 -72.61 -30.26 -17.19
N ALA A 10 -73.36 -29.19 -17.48
CA ALA A 10 -72.80 -27.94 -17.99
C ALA A 10 -71.92 -27.24 -16.96
N MET A 11 -72.26 -27.21 -15.67
CA MET A 11 -71.47 -26.66 -14.60
C MET A 11 -70.16 -27.43 -14.43
N ASN A 12 -70.18 -28.75 -14.49
CA ASN A 12 -68.95 -29.57 -14.42
C ASN A 12 -68.03 -29.34 -15.64
N SER A 13 -68.64 -29.30 -16.84
CA SER A 13 -67.92 -29.03 -18.10
C SER A 13 -67.25 -27.63 -18.05
N ASN A 14 -67.95 -26.61 -17.56
CA ASN A 14 -67.43 -25.27 -17.41
C ASN A 14 -66.31 -25.24 -16.40
N ARG A 15 -66.43 -25.94 -15.25
CA ARG A 15 -65.31 -26.05 -14.26
C ARG A 15 -64.08 -26.72 -14.86
N MET A 16 -64.23 -27.80 -15.61
CA MET A 16 -63.16 -28.52 -16.27
C MET A 16 -62.49 -27.67 -17.36
N LEU A 17 -63.26 -26.92 -18.12
CA LEU A 17 -62.73 -25.96 -19.10
C LEU A 17 -61.95 -24.87 -18.42
N GLY A 18 -62.41 -24.33 -17.29
CA GLY A 18 -61.68 -23.35 -16.50
C GLY A 18 -60.35 -23.89 -16.00
N LEU A 19 -60.27 -25.13 -15.53
CA LEU A 19 -59.01 -25.78 -15.12
C LEU A 19 -58.08 -25.98 -16.32
N THR A 20 -58.56 -26.36 -17.48
CA THR A 20 -57.77 -26.58 -18.69
C THR A 20 -57.17 -25.25 -19.21
N THR A 21 -57.98 -24.20 -19.27
CA THR A 21 -57.54 -22.87 -19.71
C THR A 21 -56.53 -22.28 -18.75
N ALA A 22 -56.70 -22.47 -17.44
CA ALA A 22 -55.71 -22.06 -16.44
C ALA A 22 -54.39 -22.85 -16.60
N SER A 23 -54.45 -24.15 -16.88
CA SER A 23 -53.25 -24.98 -17.16
C SER A 23 -52.55 -24.55 -18.44
N GLN A 24 -53.33 -24.24 -19.50
CA GLN A 24 -52.80 -23.72 -20.76
C GLN A 24 -52.07 -22.38 -20.57
N ALA A 25 -52.69 -21.44 -19.84
CA ALA A 25 -52.09 -20.15 -19.54
C ALA A 25 -50.76 -20.31 -18.77
N LYS A 26 -50.70 -21.26 -17.82
CA LYS A 26 -49.49 -21.57 -17.07
C LYS A 26 -48.38 -22.18 -17.94
N SER A 27 -48.75 -23.07 -18.88
CA SER A 27 -47.78 -23.61 -19.86
C SER A 27 -47.27 -22.52 -20.81
N THR A 28 -48.18 -21.60 -21.25
CA THR A 28 -47.77 -20.43 -22.06
C THR A 28 -46.79 -19.53 -21.32
N GLU A 29 -47.04 -19.26 -20.03
CA GLU A 29 -46.13 -18.46 -19.19
C GLU A 29 -44.74 -19.10 -19.10
N LYS A 30 -44.66 -20.42 -18.91
CA LYS A 30 -43.38 -21.16 -18.86
C LYS A 30 -42.68 -21.21 -20.19
N LEU A 31 -43.40 -21.41 -21.30
CA LEU A 31 -42.81 -21.40 -22.64
C LEU A 31 -42.30 -20.02 -23.04
N SER A 32 -43.02 -18.95 -22.67
CA SER A 32 -42.64 -17.58 -22.97
C SER A 32 -41.45 -17.10 -22.14
N SER A 33 -41.39 -17.49 -20.87
CA SER A 33 -40.26 -17.09 -19.97
C SER A 33 -39.03 -17.98 -20.11
N GLY A 34 -39.21 -19.23 -20.56
CA GLY A 34 -38.18 -20.26 -20.54
C GLY A 34 -37.94 -20.89 -19.16
N TYR A 35 -38.64 -20.40 -18.12
CA TYR A 35 -38.47 -20.85 -16.75
C TYR A 35 -39.61 -21.76 -16.28
N LYS A 36 -39.24 -22.80 -15.55
CA LYS A 36 -40.18 -23.71 -14.85
C LYS A 36 -40.80 -23.02 -13.63
N ILE A 37 -39.99 -22.17 -12.94
CA ILE A 37 -40.41 -21.44 -11.75
C ILE A 37 -40.40 -19.94 -12.08
N ASN A 38 -41.61 -19.37 -12.26
CA ASN A 38 -41.80 -17.95 -12.54
C ASN A 38 -42.24 -17.18 -11.30
N ARG A 39 -42.99 -17.82 -10.41
CA ARG A 39 -43.58 -17.20 -9.22
C ARG A 39 -43.26 -18.02 -7.98
N ALA A 40 -43.20 -17.36 -6.82
CA ALA A 40 -42.99 -18.05 -5.53
C ALA A 40 -44.04 -19.14 -5.25
N ALA A 41 -45.25 -19.00 -5.82
CA ALA A 41 -46.33 -19.99 -5.70
C ALA A 41 -46.08 -21.27 -6.53
N ASP A 42 -45.16 -21.26 -7.51
CA ASP A 42 -44.85 -22.46 -8.31
C ASP A 42 -43.96 -23.43 -7.53
N ASP A 43 -42.94 -22.91 -6.88
CA ASP A 43 -42.03 -23.66 -6.00
C ASP A 43 -41.22 -22.64 -5.16
N ALA A 44 -41.65 -22.42 -3.91
CA ALA A 44 -41.01 -21.48 -3.02
C ALA A 44 -39.58 -21.91 -2.60
N ALA A 45 -39.35 -23.22 -2.45
CA ALA A 45 -38.05 -23.75 -2.09
C ALA A 45 -37.09 -23.68 -3.27
N GLY A 46 -37.50 -24.11 -4.45
CA GLY A 46 -36.70 -24.02 -5.67
C GLY A 46 -36.36 -22.57 -6.04
N LEU A 47 -37.31 -21.64 -5.90
CA LEU A 47 -37.03 -20.22 -6.11
C LEU A 47 -35.97 -19.68 -5.15
N SER A 48 -36.08 -19.95 -3.86
CA SER A 48 -35.13 -19.49 -2.86
C SER A 48 -33.73 -20.03 -3.13
N ILE A 49 -33.61 -21.31 -3.51
CA ILE A 49 -32.33 -21.94 -3.86
C ILE A 49 -31.74 -21.28 -5.13
N SER A 50 -32.55 -21.10 -6.17
CA SER A 50 -32.09 -20.50 -7.43
C SER A 50 -31.65 -19.05 -7.25
N GLU A 51 -32.34 -18.24 -6.44
CA GLU A 51 -31.94 -16.88 -6.14
C GLU A 51 -30.62 -16.83 -5.34
N LYS A 52 -30.38 -17.77 -4.41
CA LYS A 52 -29.10 -17.91 -3.71
C LYS A 52 -27.98 -18.30 -4.68
N MET A 53 -28.24 -19.25 -5.60
CA MET A 53 -27.25 -19.61 -6.62
C MET A 53 -26.96 -18.45 -7.57
N ARG A 54 -27.95 -17.68 -7.99
CA ARG A 54 -27.76 -16.48 -8.83
C ARG A 54 -26.93 -15.41 -8.12
N LYS A 55 -27.16 -15.20 -6.82
CA LYS A 55 -26.31 -14.32 -6.02
C LYS A 55 -24.85 -14.81 -6.04
N GLN A 56 -24.62 -16.11 -5.87
CA GLN A 56 -23.29 -16.71 -5.92
C GLN A 56 -22.64 -16.55 -7.29
N ILE A 57 -23.37 -16.89 -8.38
CA ILE A 57 -22.87 -16.74 -9.76
C ILE A 57 -22.43 -15.30 -10.02
N ARG A 58 -23.26 -14.30 -9.71
CA ARG A 58 -22.90 -12.89 -9.89
C ARG A 58 -21.72 -12.47 -9.04
N GLY A 59 -21.64 -12.94 -7.79
CA GLY A 59 -20.52 -12.68 -6.88
C GLY A 59 -19.22 -13.28 -7.40
N LEU A 60 -19.24 -14.52 -7.86
CA LEU A 60 -18.05 -15.20 -8.39
C LEU A 60 -17.61 -14.64 -9.74
N THR A 61 -18.54 -14.23 -10.61
CA THR A 61 -18.21 -13.54 -11.87
C THR A 61 -17.52 -12.21 -11.59
N GLN A 62 -18.01 -11.42 -10.61
CA GLN A 62 -17.35 -10.19 -10.22
C GLN A 62 -15.98 -10.47 -9.59
N ALA A 63 -15.85 -11.55 -8.82
CA ALA A 63 -14.56 -11.95 -8.23
C ALA A 63 -13.54 -12.34 -9.31
N SER A 64 -13.97 -12.99 -10.41
CA SER A 64 -13.12 -13.28 -11.57
C SER A 64 -12.61 -11.98 -12.21
N LEU A 65 -13.47 -10.97 -12.40
CA LEU A 65 -13.07 -9.65 -12.90
C LEU A 65 -12.10 -8.95 -11.95
N ASN A 66 -12.37 -8.97 -10.65
CA ASN A 66 -11.46 -8.39 -9.64
C ASN A 66 -10.08 -9.07 -9.66
N ALA A 67 -10.03 -10.38 -9.90
CA ALA A 67 -8.77 -11.10 -10.05
C ALA A 67 -8.01 -10.69 -11.31
N GLN A 68 -8.69 -10.41 -12.43
CA GLN A 68 -8.09 -9.87 -13.65
C GLN A 68 -7.53 -8.46 -13.44
N ASP A 69 -8.27 -7.60 -12.72
CA ASP A 69 -7.77 -6.28 -12.31
C ASP A 69 -6.53 -6.41 -11.43
N GLY A 70 -6.53 -7.38 -10.51
CA GLY A 70 -5.37 -7.71 -9.69
C GLY A 70 -4.14 -8.12 -10.50
N ILE A 71 -4.31 -8.95 -11.52
CA ILE A 71 -3.23 -9.33 -12.44
C ILE A 71 -2.69 -8.10 -13.16
N SER A 72 -3.56 -7.21 -13.64
CA SER A 72 -3.16 -5.98 -14.33
C SER A 72 -2.34 -5.04 -13.43
N ALA A 73 -2.73 -4.93 -12.16
CA ALA A 73 -1.99 -4.14 -11.16
C ALA A 73 -0.59 -4.76 -10.89
N VAL A 74 -0.53 -6.10 -10.72
CA VAL A 74 0.72 -6.84 -10.51
C VAL A 74 1.65 -6.69 -11.71
N GLN A 75 1.15 -6.83 -12.93
CA GLN A 75 1.94 -6.66 -14.16
C GLN A 75 2.47 -5.23 -14.31
N THR A 76 1.69 -4.22 -13.93
CA THR A 76 2.14 -2.82 -13.92
C THR A 76 3.30 -2.63 -12.94
N ALA A 77 3.21 -3.20 -11.75
CA ALA A 77 4.28 -3.15 -10.76
C ALA A 77 5.52 -3.92 -11.22
N GLU A 78 5.35 -5.11 -11.81
CA GLU A 78 6.46 -5.92 -12.31
C GLU A 78 7.20 -5.24 -13.46
N GLY A 79 6.49 -4.59 -14.37
CA GLY A 79 7.10 -3.81 -15.46
C GLY A 79 8.00 -2.71 -14.93
N ALA A 80 7.52 -1.93 -13.95
CA ALA A 80 8.33 -0.90 -13.30
C ALA A 80 9.53 -1.48 -12.52
N LEU A 81 9.36 -2.62 -11.84
CA LEU A 81 10.46 -3.28 -11.14
C LEU A 81 11.52 -3.86 -12.09
N THR A 82 11.16 -4.17 -13.34
CA THR A 82 12.14 -4.56 -14.36
C THR A 82 13.05 -3.40 -14.71
N GLU A 83 12.48 -2.19 -14.91
CA GLU A 83 13.27 -0.97 -15.14
C GLU A 83 14.20 -0.65 -13.96
N VAL A 84 13.67 -0.76 -12.71
CA VAL A 84 14.49 -0.57 -11.50
C VAL A 84 15.62 -1.59 -11.44
N HIS A 85 15.37 -2.85 -11.80
CA HIS A 85 16.37 -3.89 -11.82
C HIS A 85 17.50 -3.58 -12.84
N ASP A 86 17.14 -3.12 -14.04
CA ASP A 86 18.11 -2.77 -15.08
C ASP A 86 18.94 -1.55 -14.68
N MET A 87 18.33 -0.55 -14.03
CA MET A 87 19.05 0.58 -13.44
C MET A 87 20.05 0.13 -12.35
N LEU A 88 19.66 -0.79 -11.48
CA LEU A 88 20.55 -1.33 -10.45
C LEU A 88 21.69 -2.15 -11.05
N GLN A 89 21.46 -2.90 -12.13
CA GLN A 89 22.54 -3.59 -12.86
C GLN A 89 23.52 -2.57 -13.46
N ARG A 90 23.01 -1.49 -14.06
CA ARG A 90 23.85 -0.42 -14.58
C ARG A 90 24.67 0.26 -13.48
N MET A 91 24.05 0.51 -12.32
CA MET A 91 24.76 1.04 -11.15
C MET A 91 25.87 0.09 -10.68
N ASN A 92 25.62 -1.22 -10.72
CA ASN A 92 26.63 -2.22 -10.35
C ASN A 92 27.82 -2.22 -11.33
N GLU A 93 27.58 -2.12 -12.64
CA GLU A 93 28.64 -1.97 -13.63
C GLU A 93 29.51 -0.73 -13.36
N LEU A 94 28.85 0.40 -13.07
CA LEU A 94 29.51 1.66 -12.76
C LEU A 94 30.33 1.57 -11.47
N ALA A 95 29.78 0.95 -10.42
CA ALA A 95 30.47 0.75 -9.15
C ALA A 95 31.69 -0.15 -9.31
N VAL A 96 31.57 -1.27 -10.06
CA VAL A 96 32.72 -2.14 -10.38
C VAL A 96 33.77 -1.39 -11.21
N LYS A 97 33.35 -0.55 -12.16
CA LYS A 97 34.26 0.31 -12.93
C LYS A 97 35.00 1.29 -12.02
N ALA A 98 34.30 1.94 -11.08
CA ALA A 98 34.89 2.87 -10.12
C ALA A 98 35.88 2.19 -9.14
N GLY A 99 35.69 0.89 -8.86
CA GLY A 99 36.58 0.07 -8.06
C GLY A 99 37.95 -0.21 -8.72
N ASN A 100 38.07 0.08 -10.02
CA ASN A 100 39.34 -0.15 -10.71
C ASN A 100 40.42 0.87 -10.26
N GLY A 101 41.56 0.36 -9.82
CA GLY A 101 42.70 1.16 -9.36
C GLY A 101 43.33 2.09 -10.41
N THR A 102 42.98 1.95 -11.70
CA THR A 102 43.44 2.82 -12.78
C THR A 102 42.63 4.10 -12.94
N MET A 103 41.51 4.24 -12.23
CA MET A 103 40.68 5.43 -12.29
C MET A 103 41.19 6.52 -11.37
N SER A 104 41.20 7.75 -11.89
CA SER A 104 41.50 8.95 -11.08
C SER A 104 40.31 9.31 -10.17
N ALA A 105 40.53 10.18 -9.20
CA ALA A 105 39.44 10.70 -8.36
C ALA A 105 38.40 11.47 -9.18
N ASP A 106 38.83 12.19 -10.23
CA ASP A 106 37.92 12.92 -11.12
C ASP A 106 37.07 11.96 -11.97
N ASP A 107 37.67 10.87 -12.47
CA ASP A 107 36.90 9.85 -13.21
C ASP A 107 35.85 9.20 -12.32
N ARG A 108 36.17 8.92 -11.05
CA ARG A 108 35.18 8.41 -10.07
C ARG A 108 34.06 9.41 -9.79
N ASN A 109 34.37 10.71 -9.78
CA ASN A 109 33.34 11.75 -9.65
C ASN A 109 32.36 11.76 -10.85
N TYR A 110 32.87 11.53 -12.08
CA TYR A 110 31.97 11.38 -13.24
C TYR A 110 31.07 10.15 -13.13
N VAL A 111 31.60 9.04 -12.64
CA VAL A 111 30.81 7.83 -12.36
C VAL A 111 29.76 8.10 -11.26
N GLN A 112 30.15 8.84 -10.19
CA GLN A 112 29.21 9.22 -9.15
C GLN A 112 28.03 10.01 -9.70
N ASN A 113 28.28 10.98 -10.57
CA ASN A 113 27.22 11.77 -11.18
C ASN A 113 26.21 10.89 -11.98
N GLU A 114 26.70 9.84 -12.68
CA GLU A 114 25.82 8.90 -13.38
C GLU A 114 25.01 8.06 -12.40
N ILE A 115 25.62 7.59 -11.31
CA ILE A 115 24.93 6.87 -10.23
C ILE A 115 23.85 7.74 -9.58
N ASP A 116 24.13 9.00 -9.29
CA ASP A 116 23.16 9.94 -8.71
C ASP A 116 21.94 10.15 -9.62
N GLN A 117 22.16 10.22 -10.94
CA GLN A 117 21.06 10.30 -11.89
C GLN A 117 20.21 9.01 -11.90
N LEU A 118 20.84 7.84 -11.83
CA LEU A 118 20.12 6.56 -11.76
C LEU A 118 19.33 6.43 -10.44
N VAL A 119 19.87 6.90 -9.33
CA VAL A 119 19.17 6.95 -8.04
C VAL A 119 17.94 7.85 -8.13
N ASN A 120 18.07 9.05 -8.72
CA ASN A 120 16.95 9.96 -8.93
C ASN A 120 15.88 9.35 -9.87
N GLU A 121 16.29 8.57 -10.87
CA GLU A 121 15.36 7.92 -11.78
C GLU A 121 14.62 6.74 -11.10
N ILE A 122 15.29 5.99 -10.22
CA ILE A 122 14.65 4.98 -9.37
C ILE A 122 13.57 5.63 -8.50
N ASP A 123 13.86 6.76 -7.85
CA ASP A 123 12.89 7.48 -7.06
C ASP A 123 11.72 7.97 -7.92
N ARG A 124 12.00 8.50 -9.11
CA ARG A 124 10.96 8.91 -10.05
C ARG A 124 10.04 7.74 -10.43
N VAL A 125 10.61 6.58 -10.77
CA VAL A 125 9.83 5.38 -11.11
C VAL A 125 8.96 4.94 -9.93
N SER A 126 9.51 4.94 -8.71
CA SER A 126 8.75 4.56 -7.52
C SER A 126 7.60 5.51 -7.22
N GLU A 127 7.77 6.81 -7.50
CA GLU A 127 6.77 7.85 -7.24
C GLU A 127 5.73 7.99 -8.36
N THR A 128 6.06 7.60 -9.60
CA THR A 128 5.15 7.76 -10.75
C THR A 128 4.38 6.51 -11.10
N THR A 129 4.84 5.33 -10.69
CA THR A 129 4.17 4.06 -10.99
C THR A 129 2.88 3.94 -10.18
N LYS A 130 1.74 4.08 -10.87
CA LYS A 130 0.41 3.99 -10.27
C LYS A 130 -0.51 3.11 -11.11
N PHE A 131 -1.46 2.47 -10.44
CA PHE A 131 -2.60 1.77 -11.04
C PHE A 131 -3.88 2.30 -10.40
N ASN A 132 -4.79 2.84 -11.19
CA ASN A 132 -6.05 3.44 -10.74
C ASN A 132 -5.87 4.35 -9.50
N GLU A 133 -4.97 5.37 -9.63
CA GLU A 133 -4.61 6.36 -8.60
C GLU A 133 -3.83 5.81 -7.37
N THR A 134 -3.68 4.50 -7.23
CA THR A 134 -2.88 3.89 -6.17
C THR A 134 -1.42 3.77 -6.62
N TYR A 135 -0.50 4.36 -5.85
CA TYR A 135 0.94 4.25 -6.09
C TYR A 135 1.41 2.88 -5.61
N LEU A 136 1.96 2.08 -6.54
CA LEU A 136 2.30 0.68 -6.26
C LEU A 136 3.66 0.50 -5.59
N LEU A 137 4.64 1.36 -5.90
CA LEU A 137 6.03 1.20 -5.48
C LEU A 137 6.49 2.21 -4.44
N LYS A 138 5.62 3.14 -4.04
CA LYS A 138 5.94 4.19 -3.06
C LYS A 138 5.89 3.69 -1.61
N GLY A 139 5.28 2.54 -1.37
CA GLY A 139 4.92 2.08 -0.04
C GLY A 139 3.63 2.74 0.47
N ASP A 140 3.20 2.38 1.67
CA ASP A 140 1.97 2.92 2.26
C ASP A 140 2.26 4.26 2.97
N ALA A 141 1.95 5.37 2.29
CA ALA A 141 2.00 6.71 2.88
C ALA A 141 0.82 6.99 3.82
N ALA A 142 -0.23 6.17 3.76
CA ALA A 142 -1.48 6.38 4.50
C ALA A 142 -1.87 5.13 5.30
N SER A 143 -0.94 4.57 6.07
CA SER A 143 -1.35 3.58 7.06
C SER A 143 -2.27 4.27 8.06
N ASN A 144 -3.57 3.98 7.98
CA ASN A 144 -4.50 4.17 9.10
C ASN A 144 -4.01 3.29 10.27
N GLY A 145 -2.87 3.72 10.84
CA GLY A 145 -2.05 2.95 11.69
C GLY A 145 -2.76 2.54 12.96
N ASN A 146 -2.46 1.34 13.38
CA ASN A 146 -2.75 0.87 14.72
C ASN A 146 -2.25 1.92 15.73
N LYS A 147 -3.16 2.49 16.47
CA LYS A 147 -2.82 3.39 17.58
C LYS A 147 -2.34 2.55 18.73
N LYS A 148 -1.08 2.71 19.14
CA LYS A 148 -0.54 2.07 20.33
C LYS A 148 -0.33 3.08 21.43
N THR A 149 -0.67 2.70 22.64
CA THR A 149 -0.37 3.47 23.85
C THR A 149 0.88 2.87 24.49
N PHE A 150 1.91 3.67 24.66
CA PHE A 150 3.15 3.31 25.33
C PHE A 150 3.09 3.73 26.79
N ALA A 151 3.59 2.89 27.68
CA ALA A 151 3.72 3.26 29.08
C ALA A 151 4.76 4.41 29.25
N ALA A 152 4.70 5.06 30.38
CA ALA A 152 5.65 6.11 30.72
C ALA A 152 7.09 5.57 30.70
N ASN A 153 8.01 6.30 30.08
CA ASN A 153 9.43 5.94 29.90
C ASN A 153 9.73 4.70 29.05
N ASP A 154 8.72 4.13 28.36
CA ASP A 154 8.99 3.06 27.39
C ASP A 154 9.89 3.58 26.27
N VAL A 155 10.98 2.87 25.98
CA VAL A 155 11.82 3.13 24.81
C VAL A 155 11.09 2.60 23.59
N LEU A 156 10.79 3.49 22.66
CA LEU A 156 10.08 3.15 21.42
C LEU A 156 11.03 2.51 20.40
N GLY A 157 12.32 2.82 20.49
CA GLY A 157 13.39 2.29 19.63
C GLY A 157 14.41 3.36 19.26
N THR A 158 15.40 2.98 18.44
CA THR A 158 16.44 3.88 17.94
C THR A 158 16.48 3.82 16.41
N VAL A 159 16.46 4.97 15.75
CA VAL A 159 16.56 5.11 14.29
C VAL A 159 17.51 6.25 13.97
N ASP A 160 18.43 6.02 13.03
CA ASP A 160 19.39 7.02 12.55
C ASP A 160 20.11 7.76 13.67
N GLY A 161 20.47 7.03 14.75
CA GLY A 161 21.15 7.60 15.93
C GLY A 161 20.21 8.33 16.91
N VAL A 162 18.91 8.37 16.68
CA VAL A 162 17.93 8.97 17.60
C VAL A 162 17.23 7.87 18.39
N THR A 163 17.35 7.91 19.72
CA THR A 163 16.56 7.08 20.63
C THR A 163 15.29 7.84 21.01
N VAL A 164 14.12 7.24 20.76
CA VAL A 164 12.82 7.81 21.05
C VAL A 164 12.18 7.07 22.22
N ALA A 165 11.66 7.79 23.20
CA ALA A 165 11.00 7.26 24.37
C ALA A 165 9.73 8.03 24.72
N ALA A 166 8.77 7.39 25.40
CA ALA A 166 7.64 8.07 25.99
C ALA A 166 8.10 8.98 27.14
N LYS A 167 7.60 10.23 27.17
CA LYS A 167 8.04 11.24 28.11
C LYS A 167 7.42 11.06 29.50
N GLY A 168 8.27 10.82 30.50
CA GLY A 168 7.87 10.94 31.93
C GLY A 168 6.67 10.07 32.31
N ASN A 169 5.75 10.63 33.09
CA ASN A 169 4.62 9.92 33.69
C ASN A 169 3.38 9.83 32.80
N THR A 170 3.45 10.22 31.54
CA THR A 170 2.30 10.26 30.64
C THR A 170 2.44 9.20 29.56
N ALA A 171 1.41 8.36 29.40
CA ALA A 171 1.37 7.39 28.30
C ALA A 171 1.23 8.11 26.95
N ALA A 172 2.11 7.78 26.00
CA ALA A 172 2.09 8.33 24.65
C ALA A 172 1.16 7.52 23.75
N LYS A 173 0.13 8.17 23.19
CA LYS A 173 -0.69 7.60 22.11
C LYS A 173 -0.08 8.00 20.79
N LEU A 174 0.50 7.06 20.09
CA LEU A 174 1.17 7.28 18.81
C LEU A 174 0.46 6.51 17.71
N THR A 175 0.43 7.10 16.52
CA THR A 175 -0.15 6.50 15.32
C THR A 175 0.98 5.94 14.46
N ASP A 176 0.78 4.77 13.88
CA ASP A 176 1.73 4.18 12.94
C ASP A 176 1.93 5.13 11.73
N GLY A 177 3.17 5.26 11.28
CA GLY A 177 3.54 6.18 10.21
C GLY A 177 3.63 7.66 10.61
N ALA A 178 3.36 8.01 11.87
CA ALA A 178 3.48 9.40 12.32
C ALA A 178 4.94 9.86 12.25
N GLU A 179 5.16 11.02 11.66
CA GLU A 179 6.44 11.71 11.68
C GLU A 179 6.51 12.57 12.95
N ILE A 180 7.58 12.36 13.72
CA ILE A 180 7.80 13.09 14.97
C ILE A 180 9.07 13.89 14.82
N LYS A 181 8.97 15.22 14.85
CA LYS A 181 10.11 16.09 14.96
C LYS A 181 10.64 15.98 16.41
N ILE A 182 11.85 15.45 16.55
CA ILE A 182 12.49 15.27 17.86
C ILE A 182 13.15 16.57 18.31
N GLY A 183 13.76 17.28 17.40
CA GLY A 183 14.40 18.54 17.70
C GLY A 183 15.15 19.12 16.52
N THR A 184 15.86 20.20 16.78
CA THR A 184 16.71 20.90 15.80
C THR A 184 18.14 20.90 16.31
N VAL A 185 19.11 20.71 15.41
CA VAL A 185 20.52 20.79 15.75
C VAL A 185 20.88 22.24 16.07
N ASP A 186 21.30 22.48 17.30
CA ASP A 186 21.74 23.81 17.77
C ASP A 186 23.26 23.84 17.93
N VAL A 187 23.86 25.00 17.73
CA VAL A 187 25.27 25.26 17.97
C VAL A 187 25.35 26.11 19.22
N VAL A 188 26.04 25.59 20.23
CA VAL A 188 26.14 26.23 21.55
C VAL A 188 27.59 26.44 21.96
N SER A 189 27.79 27.48 22.74
CA SER A 189 29.07 27.78 23.39
C SER A 189 29.04 27.24 24.82
N SER A 190 30.17 26.71 25.31
CA SER A 190 30.32 26.32 26.70
C SER A 190 30.29 27.52 27.66
N ASP A 191 30.50 28.72 27.14
CA ASP A 191 30.42 30.01 27.85
C ASP A 191 29.66 31.03 26.99
N ASP A 192 28.35 30.92 26.99
CA ASP A 192 27.45 31.78 26.18
C ASP A 192 27.38 33.21 26.72
N THR A 193 27.87 33.47 27.93
CA THR A 193 27.93 34.80 28.52
C THR A 193 29.04 35.64 27.89
N ASN A 194 30.21 35.05 27.67
CA ASN A 194 31.38 35.73 27.12
C ASN A 194 31.55 35.53 25.61
N PHE A 195 31.06 34.40 25.08
CA PHE A 195 31.21 34.02 23.68
C PHE A 195 29.84 33.63 23.10
N LYS A 196 29.13 34.63 22.61
CA LYS A 196 27.77 34.47 22.10
C LYS A 196 27.77 34.09 20.62
N ILE A 197 27.02 33.06 20.27
CA ILE A 197 26.84 32.66 18.87
C ILE A 197 25.74 33.54 18.23
N THR A 198 26.11 34.29 17.22
CA THR A 198 25.22 35.19 16.46
C THR A 198 24.84 34.60 15.09
N ASP A 199 25.69 33.74 14.52
CA ASP A 199 25.43 33.02 13.27
C ASP A 199 25.85 31.55 13.41
N LYS A 200 24.87 30.68 13.55
CA LYS A 200 25.09 29.24 13.76
C LYS A 200 25.68 28.54 12.54
N THR A 201 25.37 29.02 11.33
CA THR A 201 25.86 28.43 10.09
C THR A 201 27.38 28.62 9.95
N ASN A 202 27.88 29.77 10.31
CA ASN A 202 29.32 30.06 10.30
C ASN A 202 30.03 29.43 11.51
N ALA A 203 29.40 29.41 12.68
CA ALA A 203 29.95 28.86 13.92
C ALA A 203 30.06 27.33 13.94
N GLN A 204 29.28 26.61 13.12
CA GLN A 204 29.23 25.14 13.12
C GLN A 204 30.57 24.44 12.82
N ASN A 205 31.49 25.13 12.17
CA ASN A 205 32.81 24.61 11.83
C ASN A 205 33.89 24.94 12.88
N VAL A 206 33.55 25.71 13.89
CA VAL A 206 34.42 26.08 14.99
C VAL A 206 34.32 25.06 16.12
N VAL A 207 35.43 24.62 16.69
CA VAL A 207 35.50 23.69 17.83
C VAL A 207 35.84 24.42 19.12
N LYS A 208 36.65 25.45 19.02
CA LYS A 208 37.13 26.22 20.17
C LYS A 208 37.35 27.67 19.77
N ILE A 209 37.04 28.57 20.66
CA ILE A 209 37.45 29.99 20.60
C ILE A 209 38.23 30.37 21.84
N THR A 210 39.25 31.18 21.65
CA THR A 210 40.06 31.74 22.76
C THR A 210 40.25 33.23 22.50
N SER A 211 40.06 34.07 23.49
CA SER A 211 40.26 35.54 23.39
C SER A 211 41.20 36.04 24.43
N ASP A 212 42.03 37.02 24.03
CA ASP A 212 42.92 37.81 24.92
C ASP A 212 42.38 39.20 25.26
N GLY A 213 41.10 39.47 24.84
CA GLY A 213 40.44 40.75 25.03
C GLY A 213 40.62 41.75 23.88
N THR A 214 41.53 41.50 22.93
CA THR A 214 41.76 42.31 21.73
C THR A 214 41.64 41.51 20.46
N ASN A 215 42.26 40.31 20.45
CA ASN A 215 42.17 39.35 19.37
C ASN A 215 41.48 38.07 19.86
N ALA A 216 40.92 37.35 18.92
CA ALA A 216 40.39 36.03 19.20
C ALA A 216 40.98 35.00 18.21
N THR A 217 41.26 33.81 18.72
CA THR A 217 41.72 32.67 17.94
C THR A 217 40.64 31.62 17.91
N VAL A 218 40.19 31.24 16.72
CA VAL A 218 39.25 30.12 16.52
C VAL A 218 40.02 28.91 16.03
N THR A 219 39.68 27.75 16.60
CA THR A 219 40.17 26.45 16.14
C THR A 219 39.05 25.78 15.38
N LEU A 220 39.28 25.47 14.11
CA LEU A 220 38.33 24.82 13.23
C LEU A 220 38.35 23.29 13.38
N LYS A 221 37.30 22.59 12.91
CA LYS A 221 37.24 21.13 12.92
C LYS A 221 38.42 20.42 12.24
N ASN A 222 39.04 21.04 11.25
CA ASN A 222 40.21 20.53 10.55
C ASN A 222 41.54 20.79 11.31
N GLY A 223 41.47 21.28 12.54
CA GLY A 223 42.65 21.63 13.37
C GLY A 223 43.35 22.95 13.01
N LYS A 224 42.85 23.69 12.02
CA LYS A 224 43.42 24.99 11.64
C LYS A 224 43.04 26.05 12.67
N GLU A 225 44.02 26.82 13.11
CA GLU A 225 43.81 27.98 13.96
C GLU A 225 43.86 29.28 13.15
N VAL A 226 42.92 30.18 13.42
CA VAL A 226 42.83 31.50 12.79
C VAL A 226 42.72 32.54 13.89
N THR A 227 43.70 33.45 13.94
CA THR A 227 43.75 34.56 14.91
C THR A 227 43.49 35.87 14.18
N ASN A 228 42.46 36.58 14.59
CA ASN A 228 42.05 37.87 14.05
C ASN A 228 41.50 38.77 15.17
N THR A 229 41.20 40.03 14.84
CA THR A 229 40.48 40.89 15.79
C THR A 229 39.11 40.31 16.15
N ILE A 230 38.64 40.62 17.35
CA ILE A 230 37.35 40.15 17.84
C ILE A 230 36.21 40.44 16.84
N THR A 231 36.22 41.61 16.18
CA THR A 231 35.22 42.02 15.19
C THR A 231 35.29 41.18 13.90
N GLU A 232 36.47 40.84 13.44
CA GLU A 232 36.66 40.00 12.24
C GLU A 232 36.25 38.56 12.49
N ILE A 233 36.49 38.04 13.69
CA ILE A 233 36.02 36.71 14.12
C ILE A 233 34.52 36.69 14.21
N ALA A 234 33.86 37.72 14.77
CA ALA A 234 32.42 37.83 14.83
C ALA A 234 31.80 37.82 13.44
N ASN A 235 32.35 38.57 12.48
CA ASN A 235 31.83 38.64 11.11
C ASN A 235 32.08 37.35 10.29
N SER A 236 33.23 36.69 10.52
CA SER A 236 33.63 35.53 9.71
C SER A 236 33.09 34.19 10.26
N TYR A 237 32.93 34.08 11.56
CA TYR A 237 32.56 32.82 12.25
C TYR A 237 31.28 32.92 13.06
N GLY A 238 30.62 34.10 13.09
CA GLY A 238 29.35 34.28 13.80
C GLY A 238 29.46 34.08 15.33
N ILE A 239 30.62 34.36 15.93
CA ILE A 239 30.83 34.24 17.38
C ILE A 239 31.31 35.59 17.90
N GLU A 240 30.46 36.27 18.66
CA GLU A 240 30.72 37.56 19.27
C GLU A 240 31.35 37.39 20.65
N VAL A 241 32.50 38.04 20.89
CA VAL A 241 33.14 38.12 22.19
C VAL A 241 32.54 39.29 22.94
N GLN A 242 31.81 39.01 24.02
CA GLN A 242 31.11 40.03 24.83
C GLN A 242 32.11 40.78 25.75
N ASN A 243 31.99 42.10 25.81
CA ASN A 243 32.76 42.96 26.72
C ASN A 243 34.30 42.75 26.65
N ASN A 244 34.84 42.41 25.49
CA ASN A 244 36.25 42.07 25.33
C ASN A 244 36.71 41.00 26.33
N ALA A 245 35.91 40.00 26.58
CA ALA A 245 36.21 38.94 27.54
C ALA A 245 37.50 38.21 27.19
N THR A 246 38.28 37.86 28.19
CA THR A 246 39.46 37.00 28.08
C THR A 246 39.12 35.59 28.53
N GLY A 247 39.55 34.58 27.80
CA GLY A 247 39.23 33.18 28.13
C GLY A 247 39.05 32.29 26.93
N SER A 248 38.46 31.12 27.13
CA SER A 248 38.18 30.20 26.06
C SER A 248 36.84 29.50 26.25
N ALA A 249 36.13 29.27 25.14
CA ALA A 249 34.95 28.46 25.10
C ALA A 249 35.07 27.35 24.05
N THR A 250 34.43 26.22 24.34
CA THR A 250 34.24 25.13 23.38
C THR A 250 32.92 25.32 22.67
N ILE A 251 32.94 25.24 21.36
CA ILE A 251 31.74 25.29 20.52
C ILE A 251 31.33 23.85 20.18
N SER A 252 30.11 23.49 20.44
CA SER A 252 29.60 22.15 20.21
C SER A 252 28.19 22.18 19.61
N LYS A 253 27.89 21.15 18.85
CA LYS A 253 26.49 20.93 18.38
C LYS A 253 25.70 20.16 19.42
N GLN A 254 24.50 20.59 19.71
CA GLN A 254 23.59 19.94 20.62
C GLN A 254 22.22 19.80 19.95
N LEU A 255 21.48 18.76 20.31
CA LEU A 255 20.10 18.62 19.88
C LEU A 255 19.20 19.44 20.82
N LYS A 256 18.63 20.51 20.31
CA LYS A 256 17.56 21.22 20.99
C LYS A 256 16.28 20.43 20.82
N VAL A 257 15.85 19.71 21.86
CA VAL A 257 14.68 18.84 21.84
C VAL A 257 13.41 19.68 21.78
N GLU A 258 12.71 19.59 20.64
CA GLU A 258 11.43 20.26 20.38
C GLU A 258 10.47 19.23 19.80
N SER A 259 10.10 18.22 20.59
CA SER A 259 9.18 17.18 20.09
C SER A 259 7.84 17.79 19.70
N THR A 260 7.38 17.50 18.46
CA THR A 260 6.04 17.87 18.00
C THR A 260 4.94 17.11 18.75
N ASN A 261 5.29 16.01 19.42
CA ASN A 261 4.40 15.27 20.30
C ASN A 261 4.83 15.52 21.77
N ALA A 262 3.97 16.18 22.54
CA ALA A 262 4.25 16.53 23.94
C ALA A 262 4.57 15.33 24.85
N ASN A 263 4.18 14.11 24.44
CA ASN A 263 4.36 12.87 25.21
C ASN A 263 5.55 12.02 24.76
N VAL A 264 6.39 12.54 23.86
CA VAL A 264 7.56 11.83 23.33
C VAL A 264 8.80 12.70 23.48
N THR A 265 9.90 12.09 23.87
CA THR A 265 11.23 12.73 23.89
C THR A 265 12.18 11.94 22.98
N GLY A 266 13.22 12.58 22.48
CA GLY A 266 14.26 11.93 21.70
C GLY A 266 15.64 12.34 22.18
N THR A 267 16.57 11.39 22.11
CA THR A 267 17.99 11.63 22.36
C THR A 267 18.75 11.16 21.14
N TYR A 268 19.58 12.04 20.58
CA TYR A 268 20.43 11.70 19.45
C TYR A 268 21.72 11.04 19.96
N THR A 269 22.01 9.82 19.48
CA THR A 269 23.20 9.05 19.86
C THR A 269 24.26 9.00 18.75
N GLY A 270 23.94 9.51 17.54
CA GLY A 270 24.89 9.64 16.45
C GLY A 270 25.86 10.82 16.63
N ASN A 271 26.69 11.04 15.63
CA ASN A 271 27.64 12.18 15.65
C ASN A 271 26.92 13.45 15.15
N LEU A 272 26.53 14.33 16.06
CA LEU A 272 25.92 15.62 15.74
C LEU A 272 26.77 16.52 14.81
N ASN A 273 28.06 16.25 14.72
CA ASN A 273 28.94 17.02 13.82
C ASN A 273 28.68 16.72 12.33
N ASP A 274 28.02 15.60 12.02
CA ASP A 274 27.68 15.22 10.64
C ASP A 274 26.40 15.91 10.14
N LEU A 275 25.65 16.55 11.04
CA LEU A 275 24.45 17.31 10.71
C LEU A 275 24.75 18.80 10.58
N ASP A 276 24.03 19.50 9.74
CA ASP A 276 24.13 20.96 9.62
C ASP A 276 23.46 21.66 10.82
N ALA A 277 23.89 22.90 11.09
CA ALA A 277 23.22 23.76 12.06
C ALA A 277 21.76 24.01 11.60
N ASP A 278 20.85 24.08 12.57
CA ASP A 278 19.41 24.21 12.34
C ASP A 278 18.76 23.04 11.53
N ALA A 279 19.47 21.93 11.33
CA ALA A 279 18.89 20.73 10.73
C ALA A 279 17.83 20.10 11.65
N ASP A 280 16.66 19.80 11.09
CA ASP A 280 15.60 19.11 11.81
C ASP A 280 15.89 17.61 11.94
N VAL A 281 15.78 17.08 13.15
CA VAL A 281 15.88 15.65 13.44
C VAL A 281 14.47 15.07 13.58
N ASN A 282 14.07 14.32 12.57
CA ASN A 282 12.74 13.71 12.47
C ASN A 282 12.84 12.19 12.55
N VAL A 283 11.85 11.57 13.18
CA VAL A 283 11.72 10.11 13.27
C VAL A 283 10.34 9.70 12.80
N LYS A 284 10.29 8.73 11.90
CA LYS A 284 9.04 8.12 11.45
C LYS A 284 8.77 6.86 12.28
N LEU A 285 7.57 6.76 12.83
CA LEU A 285 7.18 5.68 13.71
C LEU A 285 6.55 4.54 12.92
N ALA A 286 7.01 3.29 13.12
CA ALA A 286 6.36 2.09 12.60
C ALA A 286 5.85 1.23 13.76
N ILE A 287 4.54 0.97 13.80
CA ILE A 287 3.91 0.13 14.83
C ILE A 287 3.45 -1.18 14.18
N GLY A 288 4.10 -2.29 14.54
CA GLY A 288 3.73 -3.61 14.03
C GLY A 288 2.38 -4.11 14.59
N ALA A 289 1.66 -4.92 13.80
CA ALA A 289 0.35 -5.49 14.16
C ALA A 289 0.37 -6.36 15.43
N SER A 290 1.51 -6.95 15.79
CA SER A 290 1.68 -7.78 17.00
C SER A 290 2.17 -6.99 18.22
N GLY A 291 2.16 -5.67 18.18
CA GLY A 291 2.56 -4.83 19.30
C GLY A 291 4.07 -4.69 19.49
N SER A 292 4.91 -5.26 18.62
CA SER A 292 6.33 -4.94 18.62
C SER A 292 6.53 -3.58 17.95
N THR A 293 7.28 -2.70 18.61
CA THR A 293 7.66 -1.41 18.06
C THR A 293 9.02 -1.54 17.42
N ALA A 294 9.05 -1.34 16.12
CA ALA A 294 10.29 -1.01 15.43
C ALA A 294 10.17 0.44 14.98
N LEU A 295 11.05 1.29 15.41
CA LEU A 295 11.28 2.56 14.74
C LEU A 295 12.04 2.23 13.48
N SER A 296 11.45 2.52 12.34
CA SER A 296 12.06 2.28 11.05
C SER A 296 12.04 3.56 10.25
N SER A 297 13.17 3.90 9.64
CA SER A 297 13.20 4.85 8.54
C SER A 297 12.63 4.24 7.24
N SER A 298 12.31 2.93 7.27
CA SER A 298 11.75 2.26 6.09
C SER A 298 10.26 2.54 5.94
N GLU A 299 9.88 2.91 4.76
CA GLU A 299 8.49 3.06 4.36
C GLU A 299 7.77 1.70 4.47
N LYS A 300 6.57 1.72 5.04
CA LYS A 300 5.79 0.49 5.22
C LYS A 300 5.35 -0.07 3.88
N ALA A 301 5.29 -1.38 3.76
CA ALA A 301 4.79 -2.05 2.57
C ALA A 301 3.30 -1.71 2.33
N LEU A 302 2.95 -1.41 1.09
CA LEU A 302 1.57 -1.27 0.65
C LEU A 302 0.93 -2.66 0.59
N ILE A 303 -0.19 -2.84 1.26
CA ILE A 303 -0.97 -4.09 1.18
C ILE A 303 -2.16 -3.87 0.26
N LEU A 304 -2.15 -4.51 -0.89
CA LEU A 304 -3.30 -4.59 -1.79
C LEU A 304 -4.08 -5.87 -1.52
N SER A 305 -5.38 -5.73 -1.27
CA SER A 305 -6.28 -6.85 -1.00
C SER A 305 -7.28 -7.00 -2.14
N PHE A 306 -7.20 -8.10 -2.89
CA PHE A 306 -8.10 -8.40 -3.98
C PHE A 306 -9.20 -9.35 -3.51
N GLN A 307 -10.46 -8.95 -3.67
CA GLN A 307 -11.62 -9.77 -3.34
C GLN A 307 -11.86 -10.79 -4.46
N VAL A 308 -11.53 -12.05 -4.22
CA VAL A 308 -11.60 -13.16 -5.18
C VAL A 308 -12.64 -14.22 -4.81
N GLY A 309 -13.62 -13.86 -4.01
CA GLY A 309 -14.73 -14.73 -3.64
C GLY A 309 -16.03 -13.97 -3.47
N ALA A 310 -17.16 -14.70 -3.44
CA ALA A 310 -18.50 -14.12 -3.34
C ALA A 310 -18.85 -13.56 -1.95
N ASP A 311 -18.12 -13.98 -0.91
CA ASP A 311 -18.34 -13.58 0.48
C ASP A 311 -17.17 -12.74 1.02
N THR A 312 -17.42 -11.99 2.10
CA THR A 312 -16.46 -11.02 2.67
C THR A 312 -15.50 -11.63 3.70
N THR A 313 -15.33 -12.96 3.71
CA THR A 313 -14.38 -13.62 4.62
C THR A 313 -12.92 -13.40 4.19
N ALA A 314 -11.99 -13.55 5.11
CA ALA A 314 -10.57 -13.36 4.85
C ALA A 314 -10.01 -14.35 3.81
N GLU A 315 -10.54 -15.56 3.77
CA GLU A 315 -10.16 -16.62 2.82
C GLU A 315 -10.52 -16.25 1.36
N ASN A 316 -11.48 -15.35 1.18
CA ASN A 316 -11.91 -14.86 -0.13
C ASN A 316 -11.09 -13.64 -0.61
N LYS A 317 -9.97 -13.35 0.04
CA LYS A 317 -9.07 -12.25 -0.31
C LYS A 317 -7.68 -12.79 -0.62
N ILE A 318 -7.07 -12.24 -1.64
CA ILE A 318 -5.65 -12.42 -1.93
C ILE A 318 -4.94 -11.10 -1.64
N GLU A 319 -4.05 -11.12 -0.67
CA GLU A 319 -3.27 -9.97 -0.27
C GLU A 319 -1.90 -10.00 -0.94
N VAL A 320 -1.47 -8.84 -1.41
CA VAL A 320 -0.16 -8.59 -2.02
C VAL A 320 0.52 -7.51 -1.21
N SER A 321 1.70 -7.81 -0.69
CA SER A 321 2.54 -6.84 -0.01
C SER A 321 3.57 -6.27 -0.99
N LEU A 322 3.54 -4.98 -1.21
CA LEU A 322 4.46 -4.23 -2.05
C LEU A 322 5.32 -3.36 -1.15
N GLU A 323 6.60 -3.71 -1.03
CA GLU A 323 7.55 -2.87 -0.29
C GLU A 323 7.85 -1.59 -1.07
N SER A 324 8.28 -0.54 -0.35
CA SER A 324 8.76 0.67 -1.01
C SER A 324 10.02 0.37 -1.82
N MET A 325 9.96 0.70 -3.10
CA MET A 325 11.06 0.54 -4.06
C MET A 325 11.71 1.88 -4.41
N SER A 326 11.56 2.88 -3.53
CA SER A 326 12.34 4.11 -3.57
C SER A 326 13.82 3.81 -3.33
N ALA A 327 14.71 4.68 -3.75
CA ALA A 327 16.15 4.54 -3.50
C ALA A 327 16.46 4.35 -1.99
N LYS A 328 15.69 5.00 -1.12
CA LYS A 328 15.75 4.83 0.33
C LYS A 328 15.23 3.45 0.75
N GLY A 329 14.12 2.99 0.20
CA GLY A 329 13.49 1.70 0.51
C GLY A 329 14.37 0.51 0.15
N ILE A 330 15.03 0.56 -0.99
CA ILE A 330 15.98 -0.48 -1.43
C ILE A 330 17.39 -0.30 -0.83
N GLY A 331 17.69 0.86 -0.25
CA GLY A 331 18.93 1.13 0.47
C GLY A 331 20.09 1.65 -0.39
N VAL A 332 19.81 2.22 -1.56
CA VAL A 332 20.83 2.82 -2.46
C VAL A 332 20.89 4.34 -2.37
N ASN A 333 20.09 4.95 -1.50
CA ASN A 333 20.13 6.38 -1.27
C ASN A 333 21.47 6.80 -0.63
N GLY A 334 22.12 7.82 -1.18
CA GLY A 334 23.40 8.30 -0.70
C GLY A 334 24.58 7.36 -0.99
N LEU A 335 24.45 6.48 -1.98
CA LEU A 335 25.51 5.59 -2.41
C LEU A 335 26.69 6.40 -2.98
N GLN A 336 27.90 6.13 -2.47
CA GLN A 336 29.12 6.81 -2.89
C GLN A 336 30.10 5.83 -3.51
N VAL A 337 30.64 6.21 -4.68
CA VAL A 337 31.72 5.48 -5.38
C VAL A 337 32.93 6.39 -5.60
N ASN A 338 32.81 7.68 -5.30
CA ASN A 338 33.90 8.66 -5.35
C ASN A 338 34.84 8.47 -4.19
N GLY A 339 36.04 9.01 -4.32
CA GLY A 339 37.10 8.91 -3.30
C GLY A 339 38.47 8.77 -3.92
N THR A 340 39.49 8.78 -3.07
CA THR A 340 40.91 8.61 -3.49
C THR A 340 41.28 7.15 -3.72
N ASP A 341 40.49 6.21 -3.17
CA ASP A 341 40.68 4.75 -3.27
C ASP A 341 39.42 4.02 -3.73
N SER A 342 39.44 2.69 -3.79
CA SER A 342 38.32 1.86 -4.22
C SER A 342 37.35 1.47 -3.12
N SER A 343 37.61 1.87 -1.84
CA SER A 343 36.85 1.35 -0.70
C SER A 343 35.37 1.70 -0.76
N ASN A 344 35.01 2.92 -1.21
CA ASN A 344 33.65 3.37 -1.40
C ASN A 344 32.97 2.56 -2.52
N ALA A 345 33.67 2.30 -3.63
CA ALA A 345 33.15 1.51 -4.73
C ALA A 345 32.88 0.06 -4.31
N ASP A 346 33.76 -0.56 -3.51
CA ASP A 346 33.60 -1.91 -3.00
C ASP A 346 32.39 -2.01 -2.03
N ALA A 347 32.19 -1.00 -1.21
CA ALA A 347 31.01 -0.89 -0.35
C ALA A 347 29.73 -0.71 -1.19
N ALA A 348 29.78 0.12 -2.22
CA ALA A 348 28.68 0.36 -3.14
C ALA A 348 28.24 -0.91 -3.87
N VAL A 349 29.17 -1.72 -4.38
CA VAL A 349 28.86 -3.02 -5.03
C VAL A 349 28.07 -3.93 -4.09
N LYS A 350 28.45 -4.02 -2.81
CA LYS A 350 27.72 -4.83 -1.82
C LYS A 350 26.32 -4.31 -1.58
N THR A 351 26.17 -3.00 -1.45
CA THR A 351 24.88 -2.34 -1.25
C THR A 351 23.95 -2.56 -2.44
N ILE A 352 24.46 -2.38 -3.66
CA ILE A 352 23.69 -2.60 -4.89
C ILE A 352 23.31 -4.08 -5.02
N ALA A 353 24.18 -5.02 -4.69
CA ALA A 353 23.87 -6.46 -4.71
C ALA A 353 22.70 -6.77 -3.75
N THR A 354 22.67 -6.15 -2.57
CA THR A 354 21.54 -6.28 -1.62
C THR A 354 20.25 -5.68 -2.17
N ALA A 355 20.33 -4.54 -2.84
CA ALA A 355 19.18 -3.91 -3.49
C ALA A 355 18.62 -4.78 -4.63
N ILE A 356 19.49 -5.34 -5.48
CA ILE A 356 19.10 -6.29 -6.54
C ILE A 356 18.38 -7.50 -5.94
N GLN A 357 18.88 -8.03 -4.82
CA GLN A 357 18.24 -9.15 -4.13
C GLN A 357 16.84 -8.79 -3.62
N LYS A 358 16.65 -7.59 -3.05
CA LYS A 358 15.33 -7.11 -2.60
C LYS A 358 14.35 -7.00 -3.78
N VAL A 359 14.75 -6.34 -4.86
CA VAL A 359 13.92 -6.20 -6.07
C VAL A 359 13.57 -7.57 -6.66
N SER A 360 14.53 -8.50 -6.73
CA SER A 360 14.31 -9.86 -7.23
C SER A 360 13.33 -10.64 -6.35
N THR A 361 13.43 -10.50 -5.02
CA THR A 361 12.50 -11.13 -4.07
C THR A 361 11.09 -10.58 -4.26
N GLN A 362 10.94 -9.27 -4.41
CA GLN A 362 9.64 -8.64 -4.65
C GLN A 362 9.02 -9.09 -5.97
N ARG A 363 9.80 -9.15 -7.06
CA ARG A 363 9.35 -9.69 -8.37
C ARG A 363 8.90 -11.13 -8.26
N SER A 364 9.66 -11.98 -7.56
CA SER A 364 9.28 -13.38 -7.34
C SER A 364 7.96 -13.50 -6.56
N ALA A 365 7.76 -12.67 -5.55
CA ALA A 365 6.50 -12.63 -4.80
C ALA A 365 5.31 -12.21 -5.70
N LEU A 366 5.50 -11.20 -6.56
CA LEU A 366 4.49 -10.76 -7.52
C LEU A 366 4.15 -11.86 -8.53
N GLY A 367 5.15 -12.54 -9.09
CA GLY A 367 4.93 -13.67 -10.00
C GLY A 367 4.15 -14.81 -9.32
N ALA A 368 4.46 -15.12 -8.07
CA ALA A 368 3.71 -16.13 -7.32
C ALA A 368 2.23 -15.71 -7.10
N VAL A 369 1.97 -14.44 -6.85
CA VAL A 369 0.60 -13.91 -6.72
C VAL A 369 -0.13 -13.94 -8.06
N GLN A 370 0.52 -13.58 -9.16
CA GLN A 370 -0.08 -13.68 -10.49
C GLN A 370 -0.52 -15.12 -10.78
N ASN A 371 0.34 -16.11 -10.58
CA ASN A 371 -0.02 -17.52 -10.74
C ASN A 371 -1.20 -17.92 -9.86
N ARG A 372 -1.25 -17.46 -8.60
CA ARG A 372 -2.37 -17.71 -7.70
C ARG A 372 -3.67 -17.11 -8.23
N LEU A 373 -3.64 -15.87 -8.75
CA LEU A 373 -4.81 -15.21 -9.32
C LEU A 373 -5.30 -15.94 -10.57
N GLU A 374 -4.41 -16.38 -11.47
CA GLU A 374 -4.76 -17.16 -12.67
C GLU A 374 -5.42 -18.50 -12.31
N HIS A 375 -4.85 -19.24 -11.34
CA HIS A 375 -5.48 -20.46 -10.84
C HIS A 375 -6.83 -20.20 -10.17
N THR A 376 -6.96 -19.06 -9.47
CA THR A 376 -8.22 -18.66 -8.86
C THR A 376 -9.28 -18.35 -9.92
N ILE A 377 -8.95 -17.62 -10.98
CA ILE A 377 -9.86 -17.35 -12.10
C ILE A 377 -10.37 -18.67 -12.70
N ASN A 378 -9.48 -19.58 -13.03
CA ASN A 378 -9.84 -20.87 -13.59
C ASN A 378 -10.76 -21.69 -12.66
N ASN A 379 -10.53 -21.63 -11.35
CA ASN A 379 -11.40 -22.28 -10.38
C ASN A 379 -12.76 -21.58 -10.29
N LEU A 380 -12.80 -20.24 -10.25
CA LEU A 380 -14.03 -19.46 -10.21
C LEU A 380 -14.89 -19.72 -11.42
N ASP A 381 -14.32 -19.78 -12.62
CA ASP A 381 -15.03 -20.03 -13.87
C ASP A 381 -15.65 -21.44 -13.87
N ASN A 382 -14.92 -22.46 -13.40
CA ASN A 382 -15.47 -23.80 -13.21
C ASN A 382 -16.63 -23.84 -12.19
N VAL A 383 -16.50 -23.11 -11.07
CA VAL A 383 -17.57 -23.05 -10.07
C VAL A 383 -18.78 -22.30 -10.61
N VAL A 384 -18.59 -21.23 -11.36
CA VAL A 384 -19.66 -20.48 -12.05
C VAL A 384 -20.39 -21.38 -13.04
N GLU A 385 -19.67 -22.11 -13.89
CA GLU A 385 -20.24 -23.03 -14.87
C GLU A 385 -21.09 -24.13 -14.20
N ASN A 386 -20.52 -24.79 -13.19
CA ASN A 386 -21.22 -25.83 -12.45
C ASN A 386 -22.46 -25.31 -11.71
N THR A 387 -22.34 -24.13 -11.09
CA THR A 387 -23.45 -23.51 -10.36
C THR A 387 -24.54 -23.04 -11.32
N THR A 388 -24.15 -22.51 -12.49
CA THR A 388 -25.12 -22.12 -13.56
C THR A 388 -25.84 -23.35 -14.10
N SER A 389 -25.12 -24.45 -14.31
CA SER A 389 -25.76 -25.73 -14.73
C SER A 389 -26.74 -26.24 -13.68
N ALA A 390 -26.39 -26.18 -12.41
CA ALA A 390 -27.29 -26.58 -11.32
C ALA A 390 -28.51 -25.64 -11.19
N GLU A 391 -28.32 -24.34 -11.36
CA GLU A 391 -29.42 -23.35 -11.36
C GLU A 391 -30.38 -23.60 -12.52
N SER A 392 -29.84 -23.87 -13.72
CA SER A 392 -30.62 -24.23 -14.91
C SER A 392 -31.48 -25.46 -14.66
N GLN A 393 -30.97 -26.52 -14.04
CA GLN A 393 -31.76 -27.72 -13.71
C GLN A 393 -32.94 -27.43 -12.78
N ILE A 394 -32.80 -26.46 -11.88
CA ILE A 394 -33.88 -26.09 -10.95
C ILE A 394 -34.87 -25.17 -11.62
N ARG A 395 -34.43 -24.17 -12.36
CA ARG A 395 -35.23 -23.05 -12.80
C ARG A 395 -35.71 -23.14 -14.24
N ASP A 396 -34.91 -23.74 -15.15
CA ASP A 396 -35.26 -23.77 -16.57
C ASP A 396 -36.27 -24.83 -16.88
N THR A 397 -37.12 -24.55 -17.88
CA THR A 397 -38.12 -25.49 -18.33
C THR A 397 -37.59 -26.35 -19.50
N ASN A 398 -38.01 -27.62 -19.53
CA ASN A 398 -37.79 -28.42 -20.70
C ASN A 398 -38.85 -28.05 -21.77
N MET A 399 -38.41 -27.26 -22.75
CA MET A 399 -39.28 -26.70 -23.79
C MET A 399 -40.04 -27.76 -24.55
N ALA A 400 -39.42 -28.92 -24.86
CA ALA A 400 -40.06 -29.99 -25.60
C ALA A 400 -41.24 -30.59 -24.80
N THR A 401 -41.03 -30.88 -23.52
CA THR A 401 -42.04 -31.43 -22.62
C THR A 401 -43.18 -30.44 -22.40
N GLU A 402 -42.85 -29.15 -22.21
CA GLU A 402 -43.86 -28.13 -21.96
C GLU A 402 -44.69 -27.79 -23.23
N MET A 403 -44.08 -27.86 -24.44
CA MET A 403 -44.82 -27.76 -25.71
C MET A 403 -45.82 -28.88 -25.88
N VAL A 404 -45.48 -30.13 -25.52
CA VAL A 404 -46.43 -31.25 -25.54
C VAL A 404 -47.60 -31.00 -24.59
N LYS A 405 -47.32 -30.53 -23.36
CA LYS A 405 -48.37 -30.15 -22.40
C LYS A 405 -49.26 -29.02 -22.91
N TYR A 406 -48.67 -27.98 -23.51
CA TYR A 406 -49.41 -26.88 -24.10
C TYR A 406 -50.30 -27.36 -25.22
N SER A 407 -49.79 -28.20 -26.15
CA SER A 407 -50.57 -28.77 -27.25
C SER A 407 -51.75 -29.61 -26.73
N ASN A 408 -51.49 -30.47 -25.74
CA ASN A 408 -52.57 -31.29 -25.14
C ASN A 408 -53.63 -30.41 -24.45
N ASN A 409 -53.22 -29.38 -23.69
CA ASN A 409 -54.13 -28.45 -23.03
C ASN A 409 -54.97 -27.65 -24.08
N ASN A 410 -54.39 -27.30 -25.24
CA ASN A 410 -55.05 -26.61 -26.31
C ASN A 410 -56.13 -27.50 -26.92
N ILE A 411 -55.81 -28.77 -27.22
CA ILE A 411 -56.77 -29.74 -27.72
C ILE A 411 -57.90 -29.96 -26.71
N LEU A 412 -57.56 -30.12 -25.42
CA LEU A 412 -58.52 -30.29 -24.34
C LEU A 412 -59.42 -29.06 -24.15
N ALA A 413 -58.89 -27.85 -24.32
CA ALA A 413 -59.67 -26.62 -24.26
C ALA A 413 -60.71 -26.55 -25.41
N GLN A 414 -60.28 -26.88 -26.63
CA GLN A 414 -61.21 -26.96 -27.79
C GLN A 414 -62.28 -28.02 -27.61
N ALA A 415 -61.93 -29.24 -27.16
CA ALA A 415 -62.84 -30.29 -26.85
C ALA A 415 -63.81 -29.90 -25.72
N GLY A 416 -63.32 -29.26 -24.67
CA GLY A 416 -64.12 -28.75 -23.55
C GLY A 416 -65.17 -27.71 -23.98
N GLN A 417 -64.79 -26.80 -24.89
CA GLN A 417 -65.69 -25.82 -25.46
C GLN A 417 -66.79 -26.50 -26.27
N ALA A 418 -66.47 -27.51 -27.09
CA ALA A 418 -67.41 -28.28 -27.85
C ALA A 418 -68.40 -29.06 -26.95
N MET A 419 -67.88 -29.72 -25.90
CA MET A 419 -68.69 -30.43 -24.91
C MET A 419 -69.61 -29.51 -24.10
N LEU A 420 -69.10 -28.29 -23.76
CA LEU A 420 -69.93 -27.28 -23.09
C LEU A 420 -71.11 -26.83 -24.00
N ALA A 421 -70.86 -26.58 -25.28
CA ALA A 421 -71.85 -26.23 -26.25
C ALA A 421 -72.88 -27.33 -26.37
N GLN A 422 -72.50 -28.61 -26.45
CA GLN A 422 -73.39 -29.77 -26.49
C GLN A 422 -74.21 -29.94 -25.21
N SER A 423 -73.60 -29.75 -24.05
CA SER A 423 -74.26 -29.83 -22.74
C SER A 423 -75.27 -28.71 -22.50
N ASN A 424 -75.11 -27.57 -23.16
CA ASN A 424 -76.04 -26.46 -23.14
C ASN A 424 -77.25 -26.69 -24.10
N GLN A 425 -77.12 -27.59 -25.09
CA GLN A 425 -78.21 -27.95 -26.04
C GLN A 425 -79.05 -29.14 -25.57
N ALA A 426 -78.54 -29.91 -24.62
CA ALA A 426 -79.23 -31.05 -24.01
C ALA A 426 -79.98 -30.63 -22.73
#